data_46df3ff968e346fdbf1814ee0bfd3040
#
_entry.id   46df3ff968e346fdbf1814ee0bfd3040
#
_cell.length_a   1.000
_cell.length_b   1.000
_cell.length_c   1.000
_cell.angle_alpha   90.00
_cell.angle_beta   90.00
_cell.angle_gamma   90.00
#
_symmetry.space_group_name_H-M   'P 1'
#
loop_
_entity.id
_entity.type
_entity.pdbx_description
1 polymer ?
#
loop_
_entity_poly.entity_id
_entity_poly.type
_entity_poly.pdbx_seq_one_letter_code
_entity_poly.pdbx_strand_id
1 'polypeptide(L)'
;MRKYLVIFTLFYSYLPLHAQTDTSGKPYLQPTTPVCITHVNVVNVITQKVDADQTVVIEHDRITAVGATKKIKAPANALVIDGTGKYLMPGMTDAHIHFFQSGGLYTRPDALFLNSVYSYEKDQKWVKDNQADLMARYLACGITTVIDVGGPMSNFAIRSQLDTTILSPTAFVTGPLISTYQPPNLDKNDPPIVKVNNEQEARDLVKKQLPYKPDFIKIWYIVMSGQKAETTLPIVKAAIEESHANGLKVTVHATQYETAKLAISAGADILVHSVDDKILDNDMLQLMKSKNVVYIPTLVVMDGYDRTFTQQFNFTAHDFRYSNPFMLGTIMDLQHLDKKAPFDYHKMRNRFHIPSKEDSTMLTNLKLAQQAGILVVAGTDAGNIGTQHAASFRNELLAMQQAGLSNWEIILAATINAAKGFGKEKDRGSIEKGKVADLLLLDSDPVKDLNVPASIRTIIRRGVIIQPQQLLTPSPEALVQQQLNAFNARDIDAFLAPYSDSVALYDFNGKLLTKGKEQMRKQYSGFFNKSPDLHCQILNRMVQGNTVIDQEYSTITGRKPFGGIAVYIIEQGKISTVHFID
;
A
#
# COMPACT_ATOMS: atom_id res chain seq x y z
N MET A 1 54.80 -4.73 -49.68
CA MET A 1 54.39 -4.78 -48.24
C MET A 1 52.99 -4.19 -48.09
N ARG A 2 51.96 -5.03 -48.08
CA ARG A 2 50.57 -4.60 -47.84
C ARG A 2 50.28 -4.66 -46.31
N LYS A 3 49.98 -3.51 -45.72
CA LYS A 3 49.54 -3.42 -44.31
C LYS A 3 48.09 -3.81 -44.24
N TYR A 4 47.75 -4.90 -43.52
CA TYR A 4 46.38 -5.25 -43.16
C TYR A 4 45.99 -4.46 -41.90
N LEU A 5 44.95 -3.62 -42.03
CA LEU A 5 44.30 -2.93 -40.92
C LEU A 5 43.26 -3.90 -40.36
N VAL A 6 43.52 -4.46 -39.18
CA VAL A 6 42.54 -5.28 -38.45
C VAL A 6 41.65 -4.33 -37.68
N ILE A 7 40.40 -4.16 -38.14
CA ILE A 7 39.36 -3.42 -37.43
C ILE A 7 38.74 -4.40 -36.42
N PHE A 8 39.05 -4.19 -35.15
CA PHE A 8 38.31 -4.86 -34.04
C PHE A 8 36.93 -4.20 -33.91
N THR A 9 35.92 -4.83 -34.49
CA THR A 9 34.51 -4.48 -34.21
C THR A 9 34.13 -5.09 -32.86
N LEU A 10 34.01 -4.25 -31.83
CA LEU A 10 33.43 -4.63 -30.56
C LEU A 10 31.93 -4.85 -30.79
N PHE A 11 31.54 -6.11 -30.86
CA PHE A 11 30.13 -6.49 -30.79
C PHE A 11 29.63 -6.26 -29.37
N TYR A 12 28.87 -5.17 -29.12
CA TYR A 12 28.02 -5.05 -27.97
C TYR A 12 26.84 -5.99 -28.19
N SER A 13 26.77 -7.05 -27.42
CA SER A 13 25.59 -7.93 -27.40
C SER A 13 24.45 -7.21 -26.69
N TYR A 14 23.60 -6.54 -27.45
CA TYR A 14 22.28 -6.10 -26.99
C TYR A 14 21.42 -7.35 -26.80
N LEU A 15 21.25 -7.81 -25.56
CA LEU A 15 20.25 -8.82 -25.24
C LEU A 15 18.92 -8.09 -24.96
N PRO A 16 17.85 -8.40 -25.67
CA PRO A 16 16.54 -7.87 -25.32
C PRO A 16 16.14 -8.38 -23.93
N LEU A 17 15.60 -7.50 -23.10
CA LEU A 17 15.22 -7.76 -21.72
C LEU A 17 14.25 -8.96 -21.53
N HIS A 18 13.72 -9.51 -22.61
CA HIS A 18 12.84 -10.69 -22.62
C HIS A 18 13.57 -12.03 -22.42
N ALA A 19 14.91 -12.06 -22.38
CA ALA A 19 15.69 -13.30 -22.40
C ALA A 19 16.49 -13.59 -21.12
N GLN A 20 16.40 -12.75 -20.09
CA GLN A 20 17.10 -12.99 -18.82
C GLN A 20 16.12 -13.19 -17.66
N THR A 21 15.23 -14.18 -17.77
CA THR A 21 14.77 -14.86 -16.56
C THR A 21 15.94 -15.71 -16.07
N ASP A 22 16.35 -15.50 -14.81
CA ASP A 22 17.23 -16.44 -14.15
C ASP A 22 16.63 -17.85 -14.33
N THR A 23 17.43 -18.80 -14.80
CA THR A 23 17.03 -20.21 -14.97
C THR A 23 16.57 -20.87 -13.66
N SER A 24 16.69 -20.16 -12.51
CA SER A 24 16.22 -20.58 -11.18
C SER A 24 14.72 -20.36 -10.95
N GLY A 25 13.99 -19.72 -11.89
CA GLY A 25 12.56 -19.41 -11.73
C GLY A 25 12.26 -18.29 -10.72
N LYS A 26 13.26 -17.56 -10.23
CA LYS A 26 13.08 -16.44 -9.28
C LYS A 26 12.56 -15.19 -9.99
N PRO A 27 11.68 -14.40 -9.34
CA PRO A 27 11.16 -13.15 -9.91
C PRO A 27 12.16 -11.98 -9.89
N TYR A 28 13.43 -12.24 -9.63
CA TYR A 28 14.48 -11.23 -9.55
C TYR A 28 15.82 -11.73 -10.07
N LEU A 29 16.63 -10.78 -10.56
CA LEU A 29 18.04 -10.97 -10.90
C LEU A 29 18.89 -10.14 -9.94
N GLN A 30 19.84 -10.78 -9.25
CA GLN A 30 20.86 -10.09 -8.46
C GLN A 30 22.15 -9.98 -9.29
N PRO A 31 22.46 -8.81 -9.86
CA PRO A 31 23.62 -8.64 -10.70
C PRO A 31 24.92 -8.82 -9.91
N THR A 32 25.87 -9.54 -10.48
CA THR A 32 27.25 -9.65 -9.97
C THR A 32 28.19 -8.61 -10.60
N THR A 33 27.71 -7.88 -11.60
CA THR A 33 28.40 -6.82 -12.32
C THR A 33 27.62 -5.51 -12.20
N PRO A 34 28.23 -4.35 -12.47
CA PRO A 34 27.51 -3.09 -12.51
C PRO A 34 26.30 -3.14 -13.43
N VAL A 35 25.21 -2.46 -13.06
CA VAL A 35 24.04 -2.23 -13.93
C VAL A 35 24.15 -0.84 -14.52
N CYS A 36 23.98 -0.72 -15.82
CA CYS A 36 24.04 0.55 -16.54
C CYS A 36 22.74 0.77 -17.33
N ILE A 37 21.92 1.72 -16.90
CA ILE A 37 20.70 2.11 -17.61
C ILE A 37 21.06 3.29 -18.51
N THR A 38 20.99 3.10 -19.83
CA THR A 38 21.40 4.09 -20.83
C THR A 38 20.20 4.71 -21.54
N HIS A 39 20.37 5.92 -22.08
CA HIS A 39 19.35 6.61 -22.90
C HIS A 39 18.00 6.79 -22.22
N VAL A 40 17.96 6.91 -20.89
CA VAL A 40 16.72 7.02 -20.11
C VAL A 40 16.37 8.48 -19.78
N ASN A 41 15.08 8.79 -19.68
CA ASN A 41 14.60 10.07 -19.17
C ASN A 41 14.53 9.99 -17.63
N VAL A 42 15.39 10.74 -16.94
CA VAL A 42 15.43 10.75 -15.47
C VAL A 42 14.42 11.75 -14.92
N VAL A 43 13.48 11.30 -14.10
CA VAL A 43 12.57 12.16 -13.34
C VAL A 43 13.33 12.75 -12.16
N ASN A 44 13.87 13.94 -12.35
CA ASN A 44 14.72 14.61 -11.38
C ASN A 44 13.86 15.38 -10.36
N VAL A 45 13.62 14.74 -9.21
CA VAL A 45 12.80 15.29 -8.11
C VAL A 45 13.48 16.44 -7.36
N ILE A 46 14.77 16.70 -7.60
CA ILE A 46 15.48 17.85 -7.00
C ILE A 46 15.22 19.12 -7.81
N THR A 47 15.34 19.02 -9.16
CA THR A 47 15.15 20.14 -10.08
C THR A 47 13.71 20.26 -10.59
N GLN A 48 12.85 19.26 -10.32
CA GLN A 48 11.48 19.14 -10.83
C GLN A 48 11.43 19.22 -12.37
N LYS A 49 12.33 18.47 -13.02
CA LYS A 49 12.42 18.36 -14.46
C LYS A 49 12.63 16.91 -14.87
N VAL A 50 12.26 16.61 -16.09
CA VAL A 50 12.63 15.35 -16.72
C VAL A 50 13.91 15.61 -17.52
N ASP A 51 15.03 15.06 -17.02
CA ASP A 51 16.34 15.15 -17.69
C ASP A 51 16.40 14.06 -18.76
N ALA A 52 16.38 14.46 -20.04
CA ALA A 52 16.38 13.53 -21.17
C ALA A 52 17.75 12.93 -21.43
N ASP A 53 17.78 11.73 -22.03
CA ASP A 53 18.98 11.03 -22.51
C ASP A 53 20.09 10.94 -21.46
N GLN A 54 19.74 10.38 -20.29
CA GLN A 54 20.67 10.16 -19.19
C GLN A 54 21.16 8.71 -19.14
N THR A 55 22.32 8.52 -18.51
CA THR A 55 22.84 7.22 -18.12
C THR A 55 22.98 7.18 -16.60
N VAL A 56 22.50 6.09 -15.99
CA VAL A 56 22.62 5.80 -14.55
C VAL A 56 23.39 4.51 -14.37
N VAL A 57 24.46 4.55 -13.56
CA VAL A 57 25.28 3.38 -13.23
C VAL A 57 25.04 3.01 -11.78
N ILE A 58 24.84 1.72 -11.54
CA ILE A 58 24.57 1.13 -10.25
C ILE A 58 25.63 0.05 -9.98
N GLU A 59 26.27 0.12 -8.82
CA GLU A 59 27.20 -0.90 -8.34
C GLU A 59 26.72 -1.35 -6.94
N HIS A 60 26.55 -2.64 -6.78
CA HIS A 60 25.94 -3.22 -5.59
C HIS A 60 24.56 -2.60 -5.33
N ASP A 61 24.37 -1.95 -4.20
CA ASP A 61 23.12 -1.31 -3.79
C ASP A 61 23.08 0.21 -4.05
N ARG A 62 24.14 0.79 -4.69
CA ARG A 62 24.33 2.24 -4.79
C ARG A 62 24.40 2.76 -6.23
N ILE A 63 23.88 3.96 -6.43
CA ILE A 63 24.10 4.74 -7.65
C ILE A 63 25.52 5.29 -7.60
N THR A 64 26.36 4.94 -8.58
CA THR A 64 27.77 5.39 -8.65
C THR A 64 27.97 6.52 -9.64
N ALA A 65 27.11 6.62 -10.67
CA ALA A 65 27.11 7.72 -11.61
C ALA A 65 25.71 8.01 -12.16
N VAL A 66 25.46 9.29 -12.45
CA VAL A 66 24.27 9.76 -13.18
C VAL A 66 24.64 11.01 -13.98
N GLY A 67 24.17 11.08 -15.24
CA GLY A 67 24.44 12.23 -16.11
C GLY A 67 24.13 11.94 -17.57
N ALA A 68 24.32 12.96 -18.43
CA ALA A 68 24.04 12.85 -19.84
C ALA A 68 24.80 11.67 -20.48
N THR A 69 24.12 10.85 -21.27
CA THR A 69 24.67 9.60 -21.88
C THR A 69 26.00 9.80 -22.59
N LYS A 70 26.15 10.91 -23.30
CA LYS A 70 27.43 11.27 -23.98
C LYS A 70 28.62 11.49 -23.02
N LYS A 71 28.37 11.69 -21.70
CA LYS A 71 29.40 11.95 -20.70
C LYS A 71 29.69 10.74 -19.80
N ILE A 72 28.79 9.77 -19.72
CA ILE A 72 28.93 8.58 -18.87
C ILE A 72 29.23 7.37 -19.75
N LYS A 73 30.39 6.73 -19.53
CA LYS A 73 30.73 5.47 -20.17
C LYS A 73 30.21 4.31 -19.31
N ALA A 74 29.50 3.38 -19.95
CA ALA A 74 29.16 2.12 -19.31
C ALA A 74 30.44 1.37 -18.91
N PRO A 75 30.54 0.82 -17.71
CA PRO A 75 31.63 -0.10 -17.34
C PRO A 75 31.69 -1.27 -18.33
N ALA A 76 32.90 -1.73 -18.67
CA ALA A 76 33.12 -2.74 -19.74
C ALA A 76 32.37 -4.06 -19.50
N ASN A 77 32.13 -4.42 -18.24
CA ASN A 77 31.42 -5.64 -17.81
C ASN A 77 30.01 -5.37 -17.29
N ALA A 78 29.45 -4.17 -17.53
CA ALA A 78 28.13 -3.83 -17.02
C ALA A 78 27.01 -4.61 -17.73
N LEU A 79 25.98 -4.97 -16.95
CA LEU A 79 24.68 -5.33 -17.49
C LEU A 79 24.00 -4.05 -18.00
N VAL A 80 23.88 -3.91 -19.33
CA VAL A 80 23.30 -2.72 -19.94
C VAL A 80 21.80 -2.90 -20.14
N ILE A 81 21.01 -1.94 -19.64
CA ILE A 81 19.57 -1.82 -19.86
C ILE A 81 19.34 -0.61 -20.76
N ASP A 82 18.77 -0.82 -21.93
CA ASP A 82 18.37 0.27 -22.82
C ASP A 82 17.08 0.94 -22.30
N GLY A 83 17.20 2.19 -21.90
CA GLY A 83 16.11 3.04 -21.41
C GLY A 83 15.51 3.97 -22.45
N THR A 84 15.82 3.77 -23.75
CA THR A 84 15.29 4.60 -24.83
C THR A 84 13.77 4.68 -24.78
N GLY A 85 13.23 5.91 -24.70
CA GLY A 85 11.80 6.18 -24.58
C GLY A 85 11.19 5.84 -23.22
N LYS A 86 12.00 5.41 -22.23
CA LYS A 86 11.55 5.08 -20.87
C LYS A 86 11.87 6.21 -19.90
N TYR A 87 11.26 6.10 -18.70
CA TYR A 87 11.44 7.04 -17.60
C TYR A 87 12.00 6.31 -16.40
N LEU A 88 12.96 6.92 -15.73
CA LEU A 88 13.53 6.40 -14.49
C LEU A 88 13.21 7.36 -13.36
N MET A 89 12.49 6.88 -12.33
CA MET A 89 12.17 7.67 -11.16
C MET A 89 12.66 6.97 -9.89
N PRO A 90 12.83 7.72 -8.76
CA PRO A 90 13.03 7.09 -7.46
C PRO A 90 11.87 6.18 -7.10
N GLY A 91 12.13 5.09 -6.39
CA GLY A 91 11.07 4.29 -5.79
C GLY A 91 10.23 5.12 -4.83
N MET A 92 8.93 4.83 -4.79
CA MET A 92 7.98 5.56 -3.94
C MET A 92 8.04 5.10 -2.48
N THR A 93 7.55 5.96 -1.60
CA THR A 93 7.41 5.71 -0.16
C THR A 93 5.96 5.88 0.26
N ASP A 94 5.38 4.86 0.89
CA ASP A 94 4.16 5.00 1.69
C ASP A 94 4.57 5.33 3.13
N ALA A 95 4.35 6.56 3.54
CA ALA A 95 4.89 7.10 4.79
C ALA A 95 3.98 6.89 6.01
N HIS A 96 2.89 6.12 5.86
CA HIS A 96 2.01 5.78 6.97
C HIS A 96 1.29 4.45 6.70
N ILE A 97 1.77 3.38 7.32
CA ILE A 97 1.13 2.07 7.30
C ILE A 97 1.14 1.45 8.70
N HIS A 98 0.45 0.33 8.87
CA HIS A 98 0.45 -0.46 10.10
C HIS A 98 0.62 -1.96 9.80
N PHE A 99 1.78 -2.53 10.13
CA PHE A 99 2.07 -3.96 9.88
C PHE A 99 1.15 -4.92 10.63
N PHE A 100 0.62 -4.51 11.78
CA PHE A 100 -0.23 -5.37 12.61
C PHE A 100 -1.70 -5.39 12.17
N GLN A 101 -2.07 -4.65 11.14
CA GLN A 101 -3.43 -4.54 10.63
C GLN A 101 -3.52 -5.15 9.23
N SER A 102 -4.65 -5.83 8.92
CA SER A 102 -4.80 -6.57 7.67
C SER A 102 -5.39 -5.75 6.50
N GLY A 103 -6.05 -4.64 6.78
CA GLY A 103 -6.87 -3.89 5.82
C GLY A 103 -8.28 -4.48 5.62
N GLY A 104 -8.57 -5.63 6.22
CA GLY A 104 -9.85 -6.32 6.16
C GLY A 104 -10.85 -5.83 7.21
N LEU A 105 -12.03 -6.45 7.20
CA LEU A 105 -13.15 -6.08 8.07
C LEU A 105 -12.87 -6.30 9.56
N TYR A 106 -12.04 -7.27 9.91
CA TYR A 106 -11.86 -7.74 11.29
C TYR A 106 -10.62 -7.16 11.98
N THR A 107 -9.89 -6.30 11.30
CA THR A 107 -8.59 -5.79 11.76
C THR A 107 -8.66 -4.79 12.91
N ARG A 108 -9.80 -4.13 13.12
CA ARG A 108 -10.03 -3.08 14.13
C ARG A 108 -11.20 -3.46 15.05
N PRO A 109 -10.99 -4.39 16.01
CA PRO A 109 -12.04 -4.82 16.94
C PRO A 109 -12.49 -3.71 17.90
N ASP A 110 -11.75 -2.63 18.01
CA ASP A 110 -12.10 -1.41 18.73
C ASP A 110 -13.08 -0.52 17.96
N ALA A 111 -13.03 -0.52 16.63
CA ALA A 111 -13.96 0.19 15.77
C ALA A 111 -15.21 -0.65 15.45
N LEU A 112 -15.03 -1.95 15.20
CA LEU A 112 -16.08 -2.88 14.84
C LEU A 112 -15.84 -4.25 15.49
N PHE A 113 -16.56 -4.56 16.57
CA PHE A 113 -16.37 -5.79 17.32
C PHE A 113 -17.14 -6.97 16.70
N LEU A 114 -16.46 -7.80 15.93
CA LEU A 114 -17.00 -8.95 15.20
C LEU A 114 -16.37 -10.28 15.64
N ASN A 115 -15.86 -10.38 16.86
CA ASN A 115 -15.13 -11.56 17.37
C ASN A 115 -15.97 -12.87 17.33
N SER A 116 -17.31 -12.76 17.37
CA SER A 116 -18.21 -13.92 17.23
C SER A 116 -18.26 -14.48 15.80
N VAL A 117 -17.89 -13.67 14.79
CA VAL A 117 -17.83 -14.06 13.39
C VAL A 117 -16.41 -14.52 13.04
N TYR A 118 -15.44 -13.67 13.28
CA TYR A 118 -14.02 -13.93 13.05
C TYR A 118 -13.19 -13.27 14.16
N SER A 119 -12.39 -14.06 14.87
CA SER A 119 -11.68 -13.51 16.03
C SER A 119 -10.49 -12.66 15.62
N TYR A 120 -10.18 -11.64 16.43
CA TYR A 120 -9.04 -10.76 16.23
C TYR A 120 -7.71 -11.54 16.20
N GLU A 121 -7.57 -12.59 17.02
CA GLU A 121 -6.39 -13.45 17.02
C GLU A 121 -6.17 -14.17 15.67
N LYS A 122 -7.26 -14.55 14.99
CA LYS A 122 -7.18 -15.14 13.64
C LYS A 122 -6.74 -14.10 12.62
N ASP A 123 -7.24 -12.86 12.72
CA ASP A 123 -6.79 -11.75 11.86
C ASP A 123 -5.30 -11.45 12.08
N GLN A 124 -4.85 -11.37 13.33
CA GLN A 124 -3.44 -11.16 13.68
C GLN A 124 -2.54 -12.30 13.17
N LYS A 125 -3.01 -13.55 13.29
CA LYS A 125 -2.29 -14.69 12.73
C LYS A 125 -2.20 -14.59 11.21
N TRP A 126 -3.31 -14.25 10.55
CA TRP A 126 -3.33 -14.09 9.11
C TRP A 126 -2.32 -13.04 8.64
N VAL A 127 -2.26 -11.87 9.30
CA VAL A 127 -1.29 -10.82 8.98
C VAL A 127 0.13 -11.34 9.05
N LYS A 128 0.49 -12.05 10.13
CA LYS A 128 1.83 -12.63 10.31
C LYS A 128 2.17 -13.65 9.21
N ASP A 129 1.23 -14.52 8.88
CA ASP A 129 1.43 -15.58 7.87
C ASP A 129 1.52 -15.00 6.44
N ASN A 130 0.93 -13.84 6.18
CA ASN A 130 0.87 -13.21 4.85
C ASN A 130 1.78 -11.98 4.70
N GLN A 131 2.66 -11.69 5.66
CA GLN A 131 3.54 -10.52 5.63
C GLN A 131 4.36 -10.43 4.33
N ALA A 132 4.88 -11.55 3.83
CA ALA A 132 5.67 -11.59 2.59
C ALA A 132 4.83 -11.20 1.36
N ASP A 133 3.58 -11.68 1.25
CA ASP A 133 2.66 -11.31 0.17
C ASP A 133 2.32 -9.81 0.23
N LEU A 134 2.02 -9.29 1.42
CA LEU A 134 1.73 -7.87 1.59
C LEU A 134 2.91 -7.00 1.15
N MET A 135 4.14 -7.38 1.52
CA MET A 135 5.34 -6.64 1.13
C MET A 135 5.65 -6.73 -0.36
N ALA A 136 5.45 -7.90 -0.98
CA ALA A 136 5.59 -8.05 -2.43
C ALA A 136 4.60 -7.16 -3.20
N ARG A 137 3.38 -6.94 -2.68
CA ARG A 137 2.39 -6.02 -3.25
C ARG A 137 2.87 -4.57 -3.25
N TYR A 138 3.51 -4.11 -2.16
CA TYR A 138 4.12 -2.78 -2.13
C TYR A 138 5.16 -2.62 -3.25
N LEU A 139 6.07 -3.58 -3.42
CA LEU A 139 7.03 -3.53 -4.53
C LEU A 139 6.32 -3.54 -5.89
N ALA A 140 5.31 -4.39 -6.08
CA ALA A 140 4.56 -4.44 -7.34
C ALA A 140 3.86 -3.11 -7.68
N CYS A 141 3.53 -2.31 -6.66
CA CYS A 141 3.03 -0.94 -6.81
C CYS A 141 4.15 0.11 -6.96
N GLY A 142 5.43 -0.28 -6.97
CA GLY A 142 6.57 0.65 -7.04
C GLY A 142 6.93 1.33 -5.73
N ILE A 143 6.39 0.84 -4.62
CA ILE A 143 6.69 1.36 -3.28
C ILE A 143 7.89 0.58 -2.73
N THR A 144 9.06 1.21 -2.71
CA THR A 144 10.33 0.59 -2.28
C THR A 144 10.67 0.90 -0.82
N THR A 145 9.90 1.78 -0.20
CA THR A 145 10.02 2.14 1.22
C THR A 145 8.64 2.24 1.84
N VAL A 146 8.50 1.69 3.05
CA VAL A 146 7.30 1.84 3.88
C VAL A 146 7.67 2.34 5.27
N ILE A 147 6.78 3.12 5.88
CA ILE A 147 6.96 3.64 7.24
C ILE A 147 5.79 3.16 8.08
N ASP A 148 6.07 2.20 8.96
CA ASP A 148 5.09 1.70 9.94
C ASP A 148 5.02 2.68 11.11
N VAL A 149 3.89 3.40 11.18
CA VAL A 149 3.70 4.48 12.14
C VAL A 149 3.14 3.97 13.46
N GLY A 150 3.60 2.81 13.85
CA GLY A 150 3.39 2.24 15.17
C GLY A 150 2.54 0.96 15.18
N GLY A 151 2.86 0.13 16.13
CA GLY A 151 2.26 -1.16 16.35
C GLY A 151 2.88 -1.84 17.58
N PRO A 152 2.64 -3.14 17.79
CA PRO A 152 3.22 -3.86 18.93
C PRO A 152 4.75 -3.87 18.90
N MET A 153 5.39 -4.20 20.02
CA MET A 153 6.86 -4.31 20.11
C MET A 153 7.43 -5.33 19.09
N SER A 154 6.65 -6.33 18.71
CA SER A 154 7.02 -7.30 17.67
C SER A 154 7.27 -6.70 16.28
N ASN A 155 6.79 -5.48 15.98
CA ASN A 155 7.09 -4.77 14.73
C ASN A 155 8.59 -4.57 14.49
N PHE A 156 9.38 -4.42 15.55
CA PHE A 156 10.84 -4.33 15.42
C PHE A 156 11.46 -5.60 14.85
N ALA A 157 10.90 -6.78 15.18
CA ALA A 157 11.34 -8.05 14.60
C ALA A 157 10.95 -8.16 13.13
N ILE A 158 9.75 -7.65 12.75
CA ILE A 158 9.31 -7.59 11.34
C ILE A 158 10.31 -6.76 10.53
N ARG A 159 10.69 -5.55 10.98
CA ARG A 159 11.70 -4.72 10.31
C ARG A 159 12.99 -5.51 10.05
N SER A 160 13.50 -6.18 11.07
CA SER A 160 14.75 -6.95 10.96
C SER A 160 14.65 -8.08 9.94
N GLN A 161 13.49 -8.74 9.84
CA GLN A 161 13.21 -9.75 8.83
C GLN A 161 13.15 -9.14 7.41
N LEU A 162 12.47 -8.01 7.25
CA LEU A 162 12.32 -7.34 5.95
C LEU A 162 13.66 -6.80 5.43
N ASP A 163 14.56 -6.38 6.30
CA ASP A 163 15.90 -5.91 5.92
C ASP A 163 16.74 -6.99 5.20
N THR A 164 16.47 -8.26 5.49
CA THR A 164 17.14 -9.41 4.86
C THR A 164 16.36 -9.99 3.68
N THR A 165 15.15 -9.51 3.43
CA THR A 165 14.25 -10.04 2.39
C THR A 165 14.37 -9.19 1.12
N ILE A 166 14.77 -9.80 0.00
CA ILE A 166 14.93 -9.11 -1.29
C ILE A 166 13.59 -8.58 -1.81
N LEU A 167 12.53 -9.39 -1.73
CA LEU A 167 11.20 -9.07 -2.25
C LEU A 167 10.35 -8.30 -1.22
N SER A 168 10.98 -7.32 -0.55
CA SER A 168 10.27 -6.42 0.37
C SER A 168 10.78 -4.98 0.23
N PRO A 169 9.95 -3.96 0.50
CA PRO A 169 10.44 -2.58 0.65
C PRO A 169 11.37 -2.46 1.86
N THR A 170 12.14 -1.37 1.93
CA THR A 170 12.80 -0.96 3.17
C THR A 170 11.74 -0.50 4.16
N ALA A 171 11.81 -0.96 5.41
CA ALA A 171 10.87 -0.58 6.46
C ALA A 171 11.54 0.32 7.50
N PHE A 172 10.89 1.43 7.84
CA PHE A 172 11.17 2.23 9.03
C PHE A 172 10.02 2.05 10.00
N VAL A 173 10.32 1.90 11.30
CA VAL A 173 9.31 1.49 12.28
C VAL A 173 9.44 2.24 13.60
N THR A 174 8.32 2.34 14.29
CA THR A 174 8.27 2.61 15.73
C THR A 174 7.52 1.48 16.46
N GLY A 175 7.57 1.48 17.78
CA GLY A 175 6.84 0.53 18.61
C GLY A 175 5.44 1.02 18.97
N PRO A 176 4.92 0.65 20.16
CA PRO A 176 3.59 0.99 20.60
C PRO A 176 3.31 2.50 20.62
N LEU A 177 2.12 2.85 20.15
CA LEU A 177 1.62 4.23 20.18
C LEU A 177 1.42 4.64 21.65
N ILE A 178 2.00 5.79 22.00
CA ILE A 178 1.80 6.41 23.32
C ILE A 178 0.46 7.14 23.30
N SER A 179 -0.44 6.81 24.20
CA SER A 179 -1.78 7.44 24.25
C SER A 179 -2.28 7.60 25.68
N THR A 180 -3.22 8.50 25.89
CA THR A 180 -3.99 8.65 27.13
C THR A 180 -5.24 7.77 27.17
N TYR A 181 -5.50 7.06 26.05
CA TYR A 181 -6.60 6.12 25.89
C TYR A 181 -6.06 4.81 25.31
N GLN A 182 -6.58 3.69 25.79
CA GLN A 182 -6.33 2.37 25.21
C GLN A 182 -7.65 1.79 24.73
N PRO A 183 -7.76 1.51 23.41
CA PRO A 183 -8.96 0.88 22.88
C PRO A 183 -9.19 -0.49 23.49
N PRO A 184 -10.44 -0.88 23.73
CA PRO A 184 -10.79 -2.23 24.14
C PRO A 184 -10.52 -3.23 22.99
N ASN A 185 -10.41 -4.52 23.34
CA ASN A 185 -10.40 -5.64 22.41
C ASN A 185 -9.14 -5.78 21.51
N LEU A 186 -8.12 -4.95 21.68
CA LEU A 186 -6.80 -5.15 21.07
C LEU A 186 -5.96 -6.16 21.87
N ASP A 187 -4.84 -6.61 21.30
CA ASP A 187 -3.91 -7.52 21.98
C ASP A 187 -3.42 -6.90 23.31
N LYS A 188 -3.51 -7.68 24.38
CA LYS A 188 -3.10 -7.26 25.73
C LYS A 188 -1.68 -7.68 26.08
N ASN A 189 -1.13 -8.68 25.38
CA ASN A 189 0.20 -9.21 25.66
C ASN A 189 1.29 -8.39 24.97
N ASP A 190 1.02 -7.95 23.73
CA ASP A 190 1.89 -7.06 22.95
C ASP A 190 1.03 -5.94 22.32
N PRO A 191 0.55 -4.99 23.15
CA PRO A 191 -0.45 -4.01 22.72
C PRO A 191 0.15 -3.02 21.71
N PRO A 192 -0.56 -2.76 20.58
CA PRO A 192 -0.12 -1.76 19.61
C PRO A 192 -0.28 -0.32 20.12
N ILE A 193 -1.18 -0.10 21.08
CA ILE A 193 -1.46 1.19 21.72
C ILE A 193 -1.34 1.00 23.22
N VAL A 194 -0.55 1.81 23.88
CA VAL A 194 -0.33 1.74 25.33
C VAL A 194 -0.83 3.02 25.99
N LYS A 195 -1.77 2.86 26.91
CA LYS A 195 -2.25 3.95 27.74
C LYS A 195 -1.19 4.33 28.78
N VAL A 196 -0.92 5.61 28.88
CA VAL A 196 -0.12 6.25 29.93
C VAL A 196 -0.96 7.26 30.70
N ASN A 197 -0.79 7.34 32.00
CA ASN A 197 -1.65 8.13 32.89
C ASN A 197 -0.99 9.41 33.39
N ASN A 198 0.34 9.53 33.23
CA ASN A 198 1.12 10.67 33.68
C ASN A 198 2.40 10.84 32.82
N GLU A 199 3.09 11.93 33.04
CA GLU A 199 4.30 12.33 32.30
C GLU A 199 5.44 11.30 32.45
N GLN A 200 5.58 10.71 33.66
CA GLN A 200 6.65 9.73 33.91
C GLN A 200 6.42 8.43 33.13
N GLU A 201 5.18 7.92 33.12
CA GLU A 201 4.84 6.74 32.30
C GLU A 201 5.07 6.98 30.81
N ALA A 202 4.79 8.21 30.30
CA ALA A 202 5.06 8.57 28.92
C ALA A 202 6.56 8.53 28.60
N ARG A 203 7.42 9.10 29.47
CA ARG A 203 8.89 9.03 29.34
C ARG A 203 9.40 7.59 29.41
N ASP A 204 8.88 6.80 30.33
CA ASP A 204 9.29 5.41 30.52
C ASP A 204 8.93 4.54 29.30
N LEU A 205 7.78 4.80 28.67
CA LEU A 205 7.39 4.09 27.44
C LEU A 205 8.27 4.46 26.25
N VAL A 206 8.73 5.72 26.13
CA VAL A 206 9.76 6.09 25.15
C VAL A 206 11.05 5.30 25.43
N LYS A 207 11.56 5.34 26.67
CA LYS A 207 12.79 4.64 27.07
C LYS A 207 12.72 3.14 26.83
N LYS A 208 11.56 2.52 27.04
CA LYS A 208 11.32 1.08 26.78
C LYS A 208 11.53 0.71 25.29
N GLN A 209 11.30 1.63 24.38
CA GLN A 209 11.48 1.40 22.94
C GLN A 209 12.94 1.57 22.50
N LEU A 210 13.75 2.40 23.16
CA LEU A 210 15.12 2.75 22.73
C LEU A 210 16.04 1.55 22.45
N PRO A 211 16.05 0.46 23.26
CA PRO A 211 16.88 -0.72 22.98
C PRO A 211 16.59 -1.37 21.62
N TYR A 212 15.39 -1.19 21.08
CA TYR A 212 14.95 -1.72 19.79
C TYR A 212 15.27 -0.78 18.63
N LYS A 213 15.90 0.38 18.92
CA LYS A 213 16.31 1.40 17.93
C LYS A 213 15.14 1.85 17.05
N PRO A 214 14.08 2.44 17.62
CA PRO A 214 12.99 3.01 16.83
C PRO A 214 13.54 4.07 15.87
N ASP A 215 12.94 4.19 14.67
CA ASP A 215 13.32 5.24 13.72
C ASP A 215 12.74 6.61 14.10
N PHE A 216 11.65 6.60 14.87
CA PHE A 216 10.94 7.76 15.44
C PHE A 216 10.01 7.26 16.56
N ILE A 217 9.28 8.16 17.23
CA ILE A 217 8.25 7.81 18.24
C ILE A 217 6.88 8.26 17.73
N LYS A 218 5.83 7.45 18.00
CA LYS A 218 4.43 7.76 17.67
C LYS A 218 3.63 8.05 18.91
N ILE A 219 2.88 9.15 18.86
CA ILE A 219 1.87 9.52 19.85
C ILE A 219 0.48 9.47 19.18
N TRP A 220 -0.49 8.88 19.86
CA TRP A 220 -1.90 8.90 19.48
C TRP A 220 -2.64 9.89 20.38
N TYR A 221 -2.63 11.17 19.95
CA TYR A 221 -3.24 12.26 20.70
C TYR A 221 -4.71 12.39 20.35
N ILE A 222 -5.53 11.71 21.09
CA ILE A 222 -7.00 11.78 20.97
C ILE A 222 -7.60 12.35 22.25
N VAL A 223 -8.77 12.97 22.10
CA VAL A 223 -9.55 13.55 23.19
C VAL A 223 -10.94 12.95 23.14
N MET A 224 -11.34 12.33 24.25
CA MET A 224 -12.66 11.73 24.37
C MET A 224 -13.73 12.82 24.53
N SER A 225 -14.95 12.52 24.10
CA SER A 225 -16.08 13.46 24.22
C SER A 225 -16.20 14.03 25.64
N GLY A 226 -16.25 15.37 25.74
CA GLY A 226 -16.33 16.09 27.00
C GLY A 226 -14.98 16.35 27.69
N GLN A 227 -13.87 15.87 27.17
CA GLN A 227 -12.52 16.19 27.65
C GLN A 227 -11.96 17.38 26.87
N LYS A 228 -11.08 18.17 27.53
CA LYS A 228 -10.29 19.21 26.89
C LYS A 228 -8.92 18.67 26.49
N ALA A 229 -8.43 19.07 25.34
CA ALA A 229 -7.13 18.62 24.82
C ALA A 229 -5.98 19.02 25.78
N GLU A 230 -6.05 20.20 26.37
CA GLU A 230 -5.05 20.71 27.32
C GLU A 230 -4.87 19.82 28.54
N THR A 231 -5.89 19.05 28.94
CA THR A 231 -5.81 18.18 30.12
C THR A 231 -4.74 17.10 29.96
N THR A 232 -4.56 16.59 28.75
CA THR A 232 -3.59 15.51 28.45
C THR A 232 -2.32 16.02 27.79
N LEU A 233 -2.24 17.31 27.47
CA LEU A 233 -1.06 17.94 26.86
C LEU A 233 0.24 17.71 27.64
N PRO A 234 0.30 17.77 29.01
CA PRO A 234 1.54 17.50 29.75
C PRO A 234 2.14 16.11 29.43
N ILE A 235 1.29 15.11 29.28
CA ILE A 235 1.70 13.73 28.93
C ILE A 235 2.30 13.68 27.51
N VAL A 236 1.62 14.30 26.53
CA VAL A 236 2.08 14.40 25.15
C VAL A 236 3.43 15.14 25.08
N LYS A 237 3.56 16.26 25.79
CA LYS A 237 4.78 17.06 25.88
C LYS A 237 5.93 16.26 26.48
N ALA A 238 5.69 15.50 27.56
CA ALA A 238 6.69 14.65 28.19
C ALA A 238 7.24 13.58 27.25
N ALA A 239 6.37 12.94 26.44
CA ALA A 239 6.80 11.98 25.42
C ALA A 239 7.64 12.65 24.32
N ILE A 240 7.26 13.84 23.86
CA ILE A 240 8.00 14.61 22.85
C ILE A 240 9.40 14.99 23.39
N GLU A 241 9.47 15.56 24.57
CA GLU A 241 10.74 15.98 25.20
C GLU A 241 11.70 14.79 25.39
N GLU A 242 11.22 13.65 25.89
CA GLU A 242 12.03 12.47 26.07
C GLU A 242 12.54 11.91 24.73
N SER A 243 11.68 11.94 23.70
CA SER A 243 12.06 11.51 22.34
C SER A 243 13.16 12.39 21.76
N HIS A 244 13.00 13.71 21.84
CA HIS A 244 13.98 14.68 21.36
C HIS A 244 15.31 14.58 22.14
N ALA A 245 15.26 14.36 23.44
CA ALA A 245 16.47 14.15 24.26
C ALA A 245 17.29 12.93 23.79
N ASN A 246 16.64 11.95 23.11
CA ASN A 246 17.27 10.79 22.52
C ASN A 246 17.48 10.90 21.00
N GLY A 247 17.32 12.09 20.41
CA GLY A 247 17.56 12.37 18.99
C GLY A 247 16.50 11.80 18.03
N LEU A 248 15.32 11.45 18.56
CA LEU A 248 14.21 10.87 17.78
C LEU A 248 13.17 11.93 17.44
N LYS A 249 12.71 11.93 16.19
CA LYS A 249 11.53 12.70 15.78
C LYS A 249 10.26 12.10 16.36
N VAL A 250 9.23 12.93 16.50
CA VAL A 250 7.92 12.51 17.00
C VAL A 250 6.83 12.73 15.98
N THR A 251 6.11 11.66 15.69
CA THR A 251 4.94 11.64 14.83
C THR A 251 3.69 11.65 15.72
N VAL A 252 2.78 12.59 15.48
CA VAL A 252 1.57 12.75 16.30
C VAL A 252 0.32 12.60 15.45
N HIS A 253 -0.57 11.66 15.82
CA HIS A 253 -1.95 11.61 15.35
C HIS A 253 -2.75 12.73 16.01
N ALA A 254 -3.33 13.61 15.23
CA ALA A 254 -4.25 14.63 15.70
C ALA A 254 -5.17 15.07 14.57
N THR A 255 -6.43 14.66 14.61
CA THR A 255 -7.45 14.96 13.59
C THR A 255 -8.27 16.20 13.90
N GLN A 256 -8.26 16.64 15.16
CA GLN A 256 -8.93 17.88 15.56
C GLN A 256 -7.97 19.06 15.54
N TYR A 257 -8.45 20.21 15.12
CA TYR A 257 -7.66 21.45 15.04
C TYR A 257 -6.93 21.76 16.36
N GLU A 258 -7.60 21.62 17.50
CA GLU A 258 -7.03 21.96 18.82
C GLU A 258 -5.93 20.96 19.22
N THR A 259 -6.14 19.66 19.06
CA THR A 259 -5.09 18.66 19.35
C THR A 259 -3.89 18.82 18.43
N ALA A 260 -4.11 19.12 17.15
CA ALA A 260 -3.03 19.39 16.19
C ALA A 260 -2.23 20.64 16.59
N LYS A 261 -2.90 21.75 16.93
CA LYS A 261 -2.26 22.99 17.36
C LYS A 261 -1.42 22.80 18.62
N LEU A 262 -1.97 22.11 19.62
CA LEU A 262 -1.28 21.83 20.87
C LEU A 262 -0.08 20.89 20.67
N ALA A 263 -0.24 19.83 19.85
CA ALA A 263 0.86 18.91 19.53
C ALA A 263 2.04 19.63 18.85
N ILE A 264 1.75 20.47 17.85
CA ILE A 264 2.77 21.26 17.14
C ILE A 264 3.44 22.26 18.08
N SER A 265 2.66 22.93 18.94
CA SER A 265 3.19 23.85 19.94
C SER A 265 4.10 23.14 20.95
N ALA A 266 3.80 21.91 21.29
CA ALA A 266 4.61 21.07 22.17
C ALA A 266 5.87 20.51 21.50
N GLY A 267 6.01 20.61 20.17
CA GLY A 267 7.19 20.20 19.41
C GLY A 267 7.02 18.97 18.53
N ALA A 268 5.80 18.58 18.16
CA ALA A 268 5.58 17.51 17.18
C ALA A 268 6.30 17.82 15.86
N ASP A 269 7.10 16.88 15.36
CA ASP A 269 7.84 17.03 14.09
C ASP A 269 6.98 16.67 12.88
N ILE A 270 6.11 15.68 13.04
CA ILE A 270 5.28 15.13 11.96
C ILE A 270 3.85 15.06 12.47
N LEU A 271 2.94 15.70 11.75
CA LEU A 271 1.51 15.60 11.96
C LEU A 271 0.95 14.57 10.98
N VAL A 272 0.26 13.56 11.49
CA VAL A 272 -0.39 12.56 10.67
C VAL A 272 -1.91 12.65 10.80
N HIS A 273 -2.57 12.37 9.70
CA HIS A 273 -3.97 12.59 9.37
C HIS A 273 -4.29 14.07 9.15
N SER A 274 -5.33 14.28 8.37
CA SER A 274 -5.85 15.62 8.14
C SER A 274 -6.66 16.09 9.36
N VAL A 275 -6.55 17.38 9.66
CA VAL A 275 -7.54 18.05 10.52
C VAL A 275 -8.87 18.02 9.78
N ASP A 276 -9.91 17.46 10.39
CA ASP A 276 -11.21 17.19 9.76
C ASP A 276 -12.36 18.05 10.31
N ASP A 277 -12.19 18.67 11.48
CA ASP A 277 -13.19 19.45 12.19
C ASP A 277 -13.16 20.96 11.87
N LYS A 278 -12.08 21.47 11.29
CA LYS A 278 -11.92 22.92 11.01
C LYS A 278 -10.93 23.17 9.87
N ILE A 279 -11.22 24.19 9.05
CA ILE A 279 -10.28 24.70 8.04
C ILE A 279 -9.08 25.35 8.74
N LEU A 280 -7.86 25.03 8.28
CA LEU A 280 -6.62 25.62 8.78
C LEU A 280 -6.60 27.12 8.48
N ASP A 281 -6.51 27.94 9.52
CA ASP A 281 -6.34 29.39 9.41
C ASP A 281 -4.85 29.76 9.26
N ASN A 282 -4.61 31.04 8.96
CA ASN A 282 -3.25 31.54 8.77
C ASN A 282 -2.34 31.31 9.98
N ASP A 283 -2.87 31.42 11.21
CA ASP A 283 -2.08 31.22 12.42
C ASP A 283 -1.59 29.79 12.53
N MET A 284 -2.45 28.82 12.21
CA MET A 284 -2.10 27.40 12.19
C MET A 284 -1.08 27.08 11.10
N LEU A 285 -1.27 27.61 9.89
CA LEU A 285 -0.33 27.42 8.77
C LEU A 285 1.05 28.04 9.09
N GLN A 286 1.09 29.23 9.70
CA GLN A 286 2.34 29.86 10.14
C GLN A 286 3.00 29.07 11.27
N LEU A 287 2.22 28.53 12.22
CA LEU A 287 2.74 27.64 13.26
C LEU A 287 3.39 26.40 12.66
N MET A 288 2.69 25.68 11.77
CA MET A 288 3.23 24.51 11.08
C MET A 288 4.53 24.84 10.32
N LYS A 289 4.55 25.97 9.60
CA LYS A 289 5.70 26.42 8.82
C LYS A 289 6.88 26.79 9.71
N SER A 290 6.67 27.58 10.77
CA SER A 290 7.72 28.02 11.69
C SER A 290 8.37 26.87 12.47
N LYS A 291 7.62 25.81 12.70
CA LYS A 291 8.09 24.58 13.36
C LYS A 291 8.63 23.53 12.37
N ASN A 292 8.63 23.81 11.06
CA ASN A 292 9.01 22.87 10.00
C ASN A 292 8.27 21.52 10.08
N VAL A 293 6.98 21.57 10.40
CA VAL A 293 6.15 20.38 10.54
C VAL A 293 6.02 19.65 9.21
N VAL A 294 6.20 18.34 9.22
CA VAL A 294 5.86 17.44 8.11
C VAL A 294 4.39 17.07 8.21
N TYR A 295 3.68 17.10 7.09
CA TYR A 295 2.24 16.81 7.05
C TYR A 295 1.94 15.57 6.18
N ILE A 296 1.36 14.54 6.79
CA ILE A 296 0.94 13.29 6.12
C ILE A 296 -0.57 13.18 6.23
N PRO A 297 -1.34 13.51 5.17
CA PRO A 297 -2.79 13.72 5.26
C PRO A 297 -3.61 12.43 5.41
N THR A 298 -3.17 11.31 4.89
CA THR A 298 -3.88 10.00 4.89
C THR A 298 -5.36 10.11 4.50
N LEU A 299 -5.64 10.71 3.35
CA LEU A 299 -7.00 11.02 2.91
C LEU A 299 -7.87 9.77 2.72
N VAL A 300 -7.24 8.67 2.25
CA VAL A 300 -7.96 7.45 1.86
C VAL A 300 -8.45 6.59 3.03
N VAL A 301 -7.94 6.82 4.25
CA VAL A 301 -8.36 5.98 5.40
C VAL A 301 -9.84 6.18 5.72
N MET A 302 -10.33 7.41 5.66
CA MET A 302 -11.75 7.70 5.87
C MET A 302 -12.61 7.18 4.72
N ASP A 303 -12.14 7.26 3.47
CA ASP A 303 -12.77 6.62 2.30
C ASP A 303 -12.88 5.09 2.49
N GLY A 304 -11.87 4.44 3.05
CA GLY A 304 -11.86 3.01 3.35
C GLY A 304 -12.97 2.63 4.32
N TYR A 305 -13.08 3.38 5.42
CA TYR A 305 -14.17 3.22 6.40
C TYR A 305 -15.54 3.49 5.77
N ASP A 306 -15.71 4.62 5.06
CA ASP A 306 -16.99 5.00 4.45
C ASP A 306 -17.47 3.92 3.48
N ARG A 307 -16.63 3.52 2.52
CA ARG A 307 -16.99 2.48 1.53
C ARG A 307 -17.36 1.16 2.20
N THR A 308 -16.63 0.76 3.24
CA THR A 308 -16.90 -0.48 3.95
C THR A 308 -18.20 -0.41 4.73
N PHE A 309 -18.46 0.68 5.46
CA PHE A 309 -19.68 0.80 6.27
C PHE A 309 -20.93 1.13 5.45
N THR A 310 -20.79 1.83 4.33
CA THR A 310 -21.91 2.08 3.40
C THR A 310 -22.14 0.94 2.42
N GLN A 311 -21.18 0.02 2.29
CA GLN A 311 -21.16 -1.06 1.28
C GLN A 311 -21.29 -0.52 -0.14
N GLN A 312 -20.73 0.67 -0.40
CA GLN A 312 -20.70 1.32 -1.70
C GLN A 312 -19.26 1.26 -2.25
N PHE A 313 -19.02 0.27 -3.09
CA PHE A 313 -17.70 0.02 -3.67
C PHE A 313 -17.66 0.40 -5.14
N ASN A 314 -16.60 1.14 -5.51
CA ASN A 314 -16.23 1.42 -6.89
C ASN A 314 -14.84 0.86 -7.14
N PHE A 315 -14.69 -0.48 -7.02
CA PHE A 315 -13.42 -1.13 -7.26
C PHE A 315 -12.99 -0.96 -8.72
N THR A 316 -11.71 -0.80 -8.90
CA THR A 316 -11.05 -0.71 -10.21
C THR A 316 -10.22 -1.98 -10.47
N ALA A 317 -9.78 -2.18 -11.71
CA ALA A 317 -8.83 -3.24 -12.04
C ALA A 317 -7.55 -3.18 -11.19
N HIS A 318 -7.15 -1.98 -10.73
CA HIS A 318 -6.04 -1.78 -9.81
C HIS A 318 -6.32 -2.42 -8.44
N ASP A 319 -7.50 -2.17 -7.87
CA ASP A 319 -7.89 -2.72 -6.56
C ASP A 319 -7.92 -4.25 -6.60
N PHE A 320 -8.52 -4.86 -7.61
CA PHE A 320 -8.55 -6.32 -7.77
C PHE A 320 -7.16 -6.93 -7.98
N ARG A 321 -6.25 -6.23 -8.65
CA ARG A 321 -4.91 -6.73 -8.94
C ARG A 321 -3.97 -6.64 -7.75
N TYR A 322 -3.97 -5.49 -7.06
CA TYR A 322 -2.93 -5.17 -6.07
C TYR A 322 -3.36 -5.37 -4.63
N SER A 323 -4.66 -5.37 -4.29
CA SER A 323 -5.12 -5.77 -2.97
C SER A 323 -4.91 -7.28 -2.74
N ASN A 324 -4.70 -7.66 -1.48
CA ASN A 324 -4.79 -9.08 -1.15
C ASN A 324 -6.26 -9.53 -1.31
N PRO A 325 -6.55 -10.58 -2.12
CA PRO A 325 -7.92 -10.92 -2.46
C PRO A 325 -8.75 -11.38 -1.25
N PHE A 326 -8.13 -11.99 -0.24
CA PHE A 326 -8.86 -12.42 0.96
C PHE A 326 -9.31 -11.23 1.79
N MET A 327 -8.43 -10.25 2.01
CA MET A 327 -8.79 -9.06 2.79
C MET A 327 -9.77 -8.16 2.04
N LEU A 328 -9.60 -8.01 0.72
CA LEU A 328 -10.58 -7.31 -0.13
C LEU A 328 -11.96 -7.95 -0.08
N GLY A 329 -12.03 -9.29 -0.01
CA GLY A 329 -13.30 -10.02 0.11
C GLY A 329 -14.03 -9.69 1.41
N THR A 330 -13.32 -9.66 2.54
CA THR A 330 -13.94 -9.47 3.85
C THR A 330 -14.71 -8.15 3.98
N ILE A 331 -14.23 -7.07 3.36
CA ILE A 331 -14.91 -5.77 3.49
C ILE A 331 -16.26 -5.71 2.78
N MET A 332 -16.52 -6.62 1.83
CA MET A 332 -17.82 -6.73 1.13
C MET A 332 -18.85 -7.56 1.91
N ASP A 333 -18.45 -8.22 3.00
CA ASP A 333 -19.32 -9.12 3.75
C ASP A 333 -20.20 -8.41 4.79
N LEU A 334 -19.90 -7.16 5.15
CA LEU A 334 -20.46 -6.50 6.34
C LEU A 334 -22.00 -6.53 6.41
N GLN A 335 -22.70 -6.22 5.32
CA GLN A 335 -24.17 -6.23 5.30
C GLN A 335 -24.76 -7.65 5.21
N HIS A 336 -23.93 -8.66 4.93
CA HIS A 336 -24.33 -10.06 4.74
C HIS A 336 -23.95 -10.96 5.92
N LEU A 337 -23.34 -10.39 6.98
CA LEU A 337 -23.04 -11.12 8.19
C LEU A 337 -24.34 -11.62 8.83
N ASP A 338 -24.30 -12.85 9.37
CA ASP A 338 -25.44 -13.48 10.02
C ASP A 338 -25.99 -12.54 11.12
N LYS A 339 -27.33 -12.49 11.25
CA LYS A 339 -28.06 -11.71 12.25
C LYS A 339 -27.62 -11.99 13.70
N LYS A 340 -26.82 -13.01 13.93
CA LYS A 340 -26.15 -13.31 15.20
C LYS A 340 -24.97 -12.37 15.51
N ALA A 341 -24.47 -11.60 14.56
CA ALA A 341 -23.44 -10.60 14.81
C ALA A 341 -24.06 -9.47 15.66
N PRO A 342 -23.52 -9.15 16.86
CA PRO A 342 -24.14 -8.22 17.79
C PRO A 342 -23.85 -6.75 17.41
N PHE A 343 -24.15 -6.34 16.18
CA PHE A 343 -23.99 -4.95 15.77
C PHE A 343 -25.17 -4.46 14.92
N ASP A 344 -25.44 -3.18 15.02
CA ASP A 344 -26.46 -2.50 14.23
C ASP A 344 -25.79 -1.83 13.01
N TYR A 345 -25.88 -2.51 11.86
CA TYR A 345 -25.33 -2.02 10.59
C TYR A 345 -25.81 -0.59 10.24
N HIS A 346 -27.10 -0.28 10.48
CA HIS A 346 -27.65 1.04 10.15
C HIS A 346 -27.06 2.16 11.01
N LYS A 347 -26.81 1.88 12.29
CA LYS A 347 -26.11 2.86 13.17
C LYS A 347 -24.67 3.06 12.74
N MET A 348 -23.96 2.00 12.39
CA MET A 348 -22.58 2.07 11.93
C MET A 348 -22.48 2.85 10.62
N ARG A 349 -23.33 2.57 9.65
CA ARG A 349 -23.39 3.28 8.37
C ARG A 349 -23.52 4.80 8.57
N ASN A 350 -24.41 5.25 9.46
CA ASN A 350 -24.64 6.68 9.69
C ASN A 350 -23.48 7.36 10.46
N ARG A 351 -22.68 6.60 11.20
CA ARG A 351 -21.55 7.15 11.98
C ARG A 351 -20.36 7.53 11.11
N PHE A 352 -20.13 6.80 10.02
CA PHE A 352 -18.93 6.93 9.19
C PHE A 352 -19.20 7.52 7.79
N HIS A 353 -20.44 7.97 7.54
CA HIS A 353 -20.74 8.64 6.27
C HIS A 353 -20.00 9.98 6.20
N ILE A 354 -19.08 10.08 5.24
CA ILE A 354 -18.36 11.32 4.94
C ILE A 354 -19.22 12.14 3.98
N PRO A 355 -19.44 13.45 4.24
CA PRO A 355 -20.06 14.36 3.27
C PRO A 355 -19.31 14.34 1.93
N SER A 356 -19.98 14.72 0.86
CA SER A 356 -19.45 14.66 -0.50
C SER A 356 -18.02 15.20 -0.62
N LYS A 357 -17.22 14.62 -1.51
CA LYS A 357 -15.79 14.94 -1.70
C LYS A 357 -15.51 16.41 -2.00
N GLU A 358 -16.48 17.13 -2.55
CA GLU A 358 -16.35 18.53 -2.94
C GLU A 358 -16.25 19.50 -1.75
N ASP A 359 -16.83 19.14 -0.61
CA ASP A 359 -16.83 19.96 0.62
C ASP A 359 -15.87 19.46 1.71
N SER A 360 -14.96 18.54 1.36
CA SER A 360 -14.10 17.93 2.36
C SER A 360 -13.11 18.93 2.96
N THR A 361 -13.26 19.19 4.25
CA THR A 361 -12.30 19.96 5.06
C THR A 361 -10.86 19.46 4.86
N MET A 362 -10.68 18.14 4.79
CA MET A 362 -9.38 17.50 4.64
C MET A 362 -8.70 17.88 3.32
N LEU A 363 -9.42 17.86 2.18
CA LEU A 363 -8.88 18.25 0.88
C LEU A 363 -8.49 19.74 0.85
N THR A 364 -9.35 20.58 1.43
CA THR A 364 -9.08 22.02 1.56
C THR A 364 -7.84 22.26 2.39
N ASN A 365 -7.71 21.58 3.54
CA ASN A 365 -6.57 21.71 4.45
C ASN A 365 -5.26 21.24 3.80
N LEU A 366 -5.29 20.16 3.02
CA LEU A 366 -4.12 19.73 2.26
C LEU A 366 -3.68 20.78 1.24
N LYS A 367 -4.63 21.34 0.48
CA LYS A 367 -4.34 22.42 -0.48
C LYS A 367 -3.71 23.65 0.20
N LEU A 368 -4.28 24.09 1.32
CA LEU A 368 -3.76 25.22 2.09
C LEU A 368 -2.36 24.95 2.64
N ALA A 369 -2.12 23.75 3.17
CA ALA A 369 -0.80 23.35 3.66
C ALA A 369 0.25 23.36 2.52
N GLN A 370 -0.09 22.81 1.36
CA GLN A 370 0.79 22.81 0.18
C GLN A 370 1.09 24.26 -0.27
N GLN A 371 0.08 25.12 -0.37
CA GLN A 371 0.24 26.51 -0.77
C GLN A 371 1.08 27.34 0.24
N ALA A 372 1.00 27.03 1.52
CA ALA A 372 1.81 27.64 2.56
C ALA A 372 3.29 27.15 2.53
N GLY A 373 3.62 26.16 1.70
CA GLY A 373 4.96 25.57 1.59
C GLY A 373 5.32 24.63 2.74
N ILE A 374 4.32 24.00 3.36
CA ILE A 374 4.50 22.95 4.36
C ILE A 374 4.96 21.69 3.65
N LEU A 375 5.88 20.93 4.25
CA LEU A 375 6.39 19.68 3.66
C LEU A 375 5.30 18.59 3.70
N VAL A 376 4.61 18.42 2.58
CA VAL A 376 3.59 17.37 2.41
C VAL A 376 4.23 16.06 1.99
N VAL A 377 3.78 14.96 2.59
CA VAL A 377 4.26 13.59 2.33
C VAL A 377 3.07 12.66 2.12
N ALA A 378 3.17 11.74 1.16
CA ALA A 378 2.13 10.75 0.87
C ALA A 378 2.20 9.59 1.86
N GLY A 379 1.05 9.20 2.42
CA GLY A 379 0.89 8.06 3.31
C GLY A 379 -0.58 7.69 3.44
N THR A 380 -0.88 6.39 3.57
CA THR A 380 -2.24 5.86 3.40
C THR A 380 -2.97 5.51 4.68
N ASP A 381 -2.25 5.24 5.77
CA ASP A 381 -2.76 4.55 6.95
C ASP A 381 -3.25 3.11 6.63
N ALA A 382 -2.54 2.46 5.67
CA ALA A 382 -2.87 1.11 5.22
C ALA A 382 -2.80 0.09 6.36
N GLY A 383 -3.75 -0.84 6.31
CA GLY A 383 -4.02 -1.81 7.36
C GLY A 383 -5.33 -1.52 8.09
N ASN A 384 -5.82 -0.28 8.11
CA ASN A 384 -7.15 0.05 8.62
C ASN A 384 -8.27 -0.56 7.76
N ILE A 385 -9.49 -0.67 8.33
CA ILE A 385 -10.65 -1.24 7.63
C ILE A 385 -10.85 -0.56 6.27
N GLY A 386 -10.80 -1.34 5.20
CA GLY A 386 -11.00 -0.87 3.83
C GLY A 386 -9.80 -0.16 3.20
N THR A 387 -8.73 0.12 3.96
CA THR A 387 -7.50 0.72 3.45
C THR A 387 -6.48 -0.39 3.18
N GLN A 388 -6.51 -0.92 1.96
CA GLN A 388 -5.73 -2.09 1.56
C GLN A 388 -4.24 -1.75 1.45
N HIS A 389 -3.38 -2.64 1.99
CA HIS A 389 -1.94 -2.52 1.82
C HIS A 389 -1.56 -2.41 0.34
N ALA A 390 -0.63 -1.51 0.04
CA ALA A 390 -0.13 -1.19 -1.29
C ALA A 390 -1.18 -0.60 -2.26
N ALA A 391 -2.32 -1.25 -2.45
CA ALA A 391 -3.34 -0.82 -3.42
C ALA A 391 -3.90 0.57 -3.11
N SER A 392 -4.13 0.89 -1.83
CA SER A 392 -4.69 2.19 -1.43
C SER A 392 -3.75 3.36 -1.68
N PHE A 393 -2.44 3.12 -1.91
CA PHE A 393 -1.49 4.20 -2.16
C PHE A 393 -1.79 4.99 -3.44
N ARG A 394 -2.19 4.30 -4.52
CA ARG A 394 -2.65 4.99 -5.73
C ARG A 394 -3.86 5.89 -5.45
N ASN A 395 -4.79 5.42 -4.62
CA ASN A 395 -5.97 6.19 -4.27
C ASN A 395 -5.61 7.44 -3.44
N GLU A 396 -4.60 7.36 -2.56
CA GLU A 396 -4.05 8.52 -1.85
C GLU A 396 -3.48 9.56 -2.84
N LEU A 397 -2.67 9.13 -3.83
CA LEU A 397 -2.14 10.06 -4.84
C LEU A 397 -3.25 10.74 -5.65
N LEU A 398 -4.31 10.01 -5.98
CA LEU A 398 -5.48 10.56 -6.68
C LEU A 398 -6.29 11.52 -5.78
N ALA A 399 -6.41 11.23 -4.48
CA ALA A 399 -7.07 12.14 -3.53
C ALA A 399 -6.25 13.43 -3.36
N MET A 400 -4.91 13.35 -3.32
CA MET A 400 -4.05 14.53 -3.34
C MET A 400 -4.24 15.36 -4.62
N GLN A 401 -4.41 14.71 -5.78
CA GLN A 401 -4.72 15.40 -7.04
C GLN A 401 -6.10 16.09 -6.99
N GLN A 402 -7.10 15.44 -6.42
CA GLN A 402 -8.43 16.04 -6.18
C GLN A 402 -8.37 17.25 -5.24
N ALA A 403 -7.45 17.25 -4.28
CA ALA A 403 -7.17 18.42 -3.44
C ALA A 403 -6.51 19.57 -4.20
N GLY A 404 -6.11 19.36 -5.45
CA GLY A 404 -5.53 20.37 -6.33
C GLY A 404 -3.99 20.40 -6.34
N LEU A 405 -3.32 19.37 -5.86
CA LEU A 405 -1.87 19.25 -6.01
C LEU A 405 -1.54 18.84 -7.46
N SER A 406 -0.47 19.39 -8.00
CA SER A 406 0.08 19.00 -9.29
C SER A 406 0.76 17.63 -9.23
N ASN A 407 0.90 16.96 -10.37
CA ASN A 407 1.60 15.67 -10.44
C ASN A 407 3.04 15.76 -9.91
N TRP A 408 3.74 16.87 -10.13
CA TRP A 408 5.07 17.09 -9.54
C TRP A 408 5.03 17.12 -8.02
N GLU A 409 4.13 17.88 -7.42
CA GLU A 409 3.99 17.96 -5.96
C GLU A 409 3.68 16.59 -5.35
N ILE A 410 2.84 15.79 -6.02
CA ILE A 410 2.50 14.43 -5.61
C ILE A 410 3.71 13.48 -5.73
N ILE A 411 4.46 13.54 -6.83
CA ILE A 411 5.70 12.75 -6.99
C ILE A 411 6.71 13.13 -5.91
N LEU A 412 6.86 14.41 -5.60
CA LEU A 412 7.74 14.85 -4.51
C LEU A 412 7.27 14.30 -3.17
N ALA A 413 5.98 14.37 -2.88
CA ALA A 413 5.39 13.85 -1.65
C ALA A 413 5.61 12.34 -1.48
N ALA A 414 5.55 11.59 -2.58
CA ALA A 414 5.76 10.15 -2.63
C ALA A 414 7.24 9.72 -2.66
N THR A 415 8.20 10.65 -2.76
CA THR A 415 9.63 10.34 -2.93
C THR A 415 10.52 11.15 -1.98
N ILE A 416 11.09 12.26 -2.46
CA ILE A 416 12.08 13.03 -1.72
C ILE A 416 11.53 13.71 -0.46
N ASN A 417 10.25 14.11 -0.46
CA ASN A 417 9.66 14.73 0.73
C ASN A 417 9.52 13.71 1.87
N ALA A 418 9.13 12.45 1.56
CA ALA A 418 9.10 11.39 2.55
C ALA A 418 10.49 11.15 3.14
N ALA A 419 11.52 11.09 2.30
CA ALA A 419 12.89 10.95 2.76
C ALA A 419 13.32 12.12 3.67
N LYS A 420 13.03 13.37 3.29
CA LYS A 420 13.29 14.58 4.12
C LYS A 420 12.51 14.55 5.44
N GLY A 421 11.23 14.19 5.38
CA GLY A 421 10.37 14.12 6.56
C GLY A 421 10.94 13.24 7.66
N PHE A 422 11.52 12.10 7.28
CA PHE A 422 12.11 11.14 8.20
C PHE A 422 13.65 11.19 8.30
N GLY A 423 14.30 12.24 7.74
CA GLY A 423 15.75 12.45 7.83
C GLY A 423 16.58 11.39 7.06
N LYS A 424 16.04 10.85 5.97
CA LYS A 424 16.68 9.82 5.13
C LYS A 424 17.10 10.34 3.75
N GLU A 425 16.99 11.64 3.49
CA GLU A 425 17.25 12.27 2.18
C GLU A 425 18.69 12.17 1.70
N LYS A 426 19.65 11.96 2.61
CA LYS A 426 21.06 11.70 2.25
C LYS A 426 21.26 10.32 1.61
N ASP A 427 20.36 9.38 1.92
CA ASP A 427 20.49 7.98 1.52
C ASP A 427 19.52 7.58 0.39
N ARG A 428 18.34 8.21 0.28
CA ARG A 428 17.28 7.83 -0.65
C ARG A 428 16.37 8.98 -1.08
N GLY A 429 15.35 8.68 -1.89
CA GLY A 429 14.31 9.61 -2.32
C GLY A 429 14.63 10.40 -3.59
N SER A 430 15.83 10.27 -4.17
CA SER A 430 16.21 10.89 -5.45
C SER A 430 17.27 10.07 -6.19
N ILE A 431 17.48 10.34 -7.48
CA ILE A 431 18.49 9.69 -8.31
C ILE A 431 19.76 10.53 -8.29
N GLU A 432 20.62 10.28 -7.33
CA GLU A 432 21.89 11.00 -7.14
C GLU A 432 23.00 10.01 -6.77
N LYS A 433 24.24 10.35 -7.17
CA LYS A 433 25.43 9.55 -6.81
C LYS A 433 25.53 9.35 -5.30
N GLY A 434 25.79 8.11 -4.89
CA GLY A 434 25.94 7.69 -3.49
C GLY A 434 24.67 7.21 -2.84
N LYS A 435 23.48 7.51 -3.39
CA LYS A 435 22.20 7.05 -2.86
C LYS A 435 21.91 5.60 -3.20
N VAL A 436 21.04 4.99 -2.38
CA VAL A 436 20.55 3.62 -2.61
C VAL A 436 19.85 3.54 -3.96
N ALA A 437 20.12 2.50 -4.71
CA ALA A 437 19.49 2.23 -5.98
C ALA A 437 18.10 1.56 -5.78
N ASP A 438 17.15 2.35 -5.28
CA ASP A 438 15.73 2.02 -5.21
C ASP A 438 15.03 2.84 -6.31
N LEU A 439 14.80 2.24 -7.50
CA LEU A 439 14.41 2.93 -8.72
C LEU A 439 13.28 2.18 -9.44
N LEU A 440 12.50 2.94 -10.22
CA LEU A 440 11.44 2.42 -11.09
C LEU A 440 11.75 2.81 -12.53
N LEU A 441 11.89 1.81 -13.42
CA LEU A 441 11.92 2.01 -14.85
C LEU A 441 10.50 1.89 -15.39
N LEU A 442 9.99 2.96 -16.00
CA LEU A 442 8.61 3.12 -16.44
C LEU A 442 8.50 3.19 -17.95
N ASP A 443 7.40 2.68 -18.49
CA ASP A 443 7.07 2.78 -19.92
C ASP A 443 6.46 4.14 -20.30
N SER A 444 5.93 4.90 -19.35
CA SER A 444 5.28 6.21 -19.56
C SER A 444 5.81 7.28 -18.60
N ASP A 445 5.55 8.54 -18.95
CA ASP A 445 5.94 9.72 -18.17
C ASP A 445 5.05 9.85 -16.90
N PRO A 446 5.60 9.63 -15.69
CA PRO A 446 4.81 9.70 -14.46
C PRO A 446 4.33 11.12 -14.11
N VAL A 447 4.95 12.15 -14.70
CA VAL A 447 4.52 13.54 -14.53
C VAL A 447 3.23 13.82 -15.30
N LYS A 448 2.97 13.05 -16.37
CA LYS A 448 1.73 13.17 -17.15
C LYS A 448 0.63 12.24 -16.66
N ASP A 449 1.01 11.06 -16.16
CA ASP A 449 0.08 10.03 -15.67
C ASP A 449 0.59 9.44 -14.35
N LEU A 450 -0.13 9.69 -13.26
CA LEU A 450 0.16 9.16 -11.92
C LEU A 450 -0.17 7.66 -11.77
N ASN A 451 -0.66 7.00 -12.81
CA ASN A 451 -0.90 5.55 -12.77
C ASN A 451 0.42 4.76 -12.88
N VAL A 452 1.36 5.09 -11.99
CA VAL A 452 2.71 4.53 -11.95
C VAL A 452 2.70 3.00 -11.96
N PRO A 453 1.88 2.28 -11.14
CA PRO A 453 1.91 0.82 -11.11
C PRO A 453 1.63 0.16 -12.47
N ALA A 454 0.79 0.77 -13.30
CA ALA A 454 0.47 0.23 -14.62
C ALA A 454 1.62 0.38 -15.64
N SER A 455 2.54 1.32 -15.40
CA SER A 455 3.66 1.63 -16.30
C SER A 455 5.00 1.03 -15.85
N ILE A 456 5.06 0.37 -14.69
CA ILE A 456 6.32 -0.21 -14.19
C ILE A 456 6.76 -1.37 -15.08
N ARG A 457 7.89 -1.17 -15.75
CA ARG A 457 8.57 -2.20 -16.53
C ARG A 457 9.53 -3.03 -15.68
N THR A 458 10.29 -2.33 -14.81
CA THR A 458 11.30 -2.96 -13.94
C THR A 458 11.41 -2.18 -12.64
N ILE A 459 11.52 -2.90 -11.54
CA ILE A 459 11.84 -2.35 -10.24
C ILE A 459 13.30 -2.66 -9.95
N ILE A 460 14.06 -1.67 -9.51
CA ILE A 460 15.40 -1.85 -8.99
C ILE A 460 15.33 -1.57 -7.50
N ARG A 461 15.63 -2.58 -6.71
CA ARG A 461 15.56 -2.51 -5.25
C ARG A 461 16.91 -2.87 -4.65
N ARG A 462 17.62 -1.88 -4.07
CA ARG A 462 19.02 -2.02 -3.63
C ARG A 462 19.91 -2.67 -4.72
N GLY A 463 19.76 -2.22 -5.97
CA GLY A 463 20.50 -2.74 -7.12
C GLY A 463 20.01 -4.08 -7.67
N VAL A 464 19.09 -4.77 -7.01
CA VAL A 464 18.46 -6.01 -7.50
C VAL A 464 17.37 -5.67 -8.51
N ILE A 465 17.38 -6.34 -9.65
CA ILE A 465 16.42 -6.14 -10.73
C ILE A 465 15.23 -7.08 -10.52
N ILE A 466 14.04 -6.53 -10.40
CA ILE A 466 12.81 -7.27 -10.11
C ILE A 466 11.80 -7.05 -11.25
N GLN A 467 11.17 -8.14 -11.69
CA GLN A 467 10.10 -8.11 -12.69
C GLN A 467 8.74 -8.03 -11.97
N PRO A 468 8.02 -6.91 -12.04
CA PRO A 468 6.79 -6.71 -11.26
C PRO A 468 5.69 -7.70 -11.60
N GLN A 469 5.66 -8.20 -12.84
CA GLN A 469 4.66 -9.18 -13.30
C GLN A 469 4.78 -10.53 -12.60
N GLN A 470 5.97 -10.86 -12.08
CA GLN A 470 6.26 -12.14 -11.42
C GLN A 470 6.10 -12.08 -9.90
N LEU A 471 5.94 -10.86 -9.33
CA LEU A 471 5.79 -10.68 -7.87
C LEU A 471 4.47 -11.21 -7.33
N LEU A 472 3.40 -11.04 -8.10
CA LEU A 472 2.03 -11.37 -7.68
C LEU A 472 1.47 -12.53 -8.50
N THR A 473 2.15 -13.69 -8.45
CA THR A 473 1.63 -14.92 -9.04
C THR A 473 0.62 -15.52 -8.05
N PRO A 474 -0.69 -15.49 -8.35
CA PRO A 474 -1.69 -15.96 -7.39
C PRO A 474 -1.65 -17.47 -7.24
N SER A 475 -1.84 -17.96 -6.02
CA SER A 475 -2.13 -19.36 -5.76
C SER A 475 -3.48 -19.76 -6.37
N PRO A 476 -3.75 -21.05 -6.56
CA PRO A 476 -5.07 -21.52 -6.99
C PRO A 476 -6.22 -20.94 -6.15
N GLU A 477 -6.04 -20.92 -4.83
CA GLU A 477 -7.02 -20.36 -3.91
C GLU A 477 -7.21 -18.84 -4.11
N ALA A 478 -6.11 -18.09 -4.30
CA ALA A 478 -6.17 -16.65 -4.54
C ALA A 478 -6.88 -16.33 -5.87
N LEU A 479 -6.69 -17.14 -6.93
CA LEU A 479 -7.42 -16.98 -8.21
C LEU A 479 -8.93 -17.14 -8.01
N VAL A 480 -9.35 -18.17 -7.28
CA VAL A 480 -10.76 -18.41 -6.98
C VAL A 480 -11.33 -17.30 -6.09
N GLN A 481 -10.53 -16.77 -5.14
CA GLN A 481 -10.97 -15.62 -4.35
C GLN A 481 -11.09 -14.33 -5.19
N GLN A 482 -10.20 -14.11 -6.15
CA GLN A 482 -10.29 -12.96 -7.05
C GLN A 482 -11.59 -12.97 -7.88
N GLN A 483 -11.95 -14.13 -8.46
CA GLN A 483 -13.21 -14.23 -9.20
C GLN A 483 -14.43 -14.03 -8.30
N LEU A 484 -14.42 -14.57 -7.06
CA LEU A 484 -15.49 -14.38 -6.09
C LEU A 484 -15.67 -12.89 -5.72
N ASN A 485 -14.58 -12.18 -5.46
CA ASN A 485 -14.63 -10.75 -5.16
C ASN A 485 -15.25 -9.95 -6.31
N ALA A 486 -14.83 -10.25 -7.55
CA ALA A 486 -15.36 -9.59 -8.74
C ALA A 486 -16.83 -9.98 -9.01
N PHE A 487 -17.23 -11.23 -8.70
CA PHE A 487 -18.62 -11.68 -8.72
C PHE A 487 -19.48 -10.87 -7.73
N ASN A 488 -19.03 -10.71 -6.50
CA ASN A 488 -19.70 -9.92 -5.47
C ASN A 488 -19.74 -8.42 -5.81
N ALA A 489 -18.72 -7.90 -6.50
CA ALA A 489 -18.70 -6.54 -7.03
C ALA A 489 -19.50 -6.40 -8.33
N ARG A 490 -19.92 -7.48 -8.97
CA ARG A 490 -20.59 -7.52 -10.27
C ARG A 490 -19.77 -6.88 -11.40
N ASP A 491 -18.43 -6.93 -11.27
CA ASP A 491 -17.51 -6.46 -12.30
C ASP A 491 -17.19 -7.61 -13.27
N ILE A 492 -17.74 -7.53 -14.48
CA ILE A 492 -17.61 -8.61 -15.48
C ILE A 492 -16.17 -8.79 -15.98
N ASP A 493 -15.41 -7.71 -16.10
CA ASP A 493 -14.03 -7.77 -16.60
C ASP A 493 -13.10 -8.38 -15.54
N ALA A 494 -13.20 -7.92 -14.32
CA ALA A 494 -12.47 -8.48 -13.18
C ALA A 494 -12.89 -9.94 -12.91
N PHE A 495 -14.18 -10.27 -13.05
CA PHE A 495 -14.69 -11.63 -12.89
C PHE A 495 -14.07 -12.61 -13.90
N LEU A 496 -13.95 -12.19 -15.16
CA LEU A 496 -13.39 -13.05 -16.21
C LEU A 496 -11.85 -13.09 -16.21
N ALA A 497 -11.18 -12.17 -15.54
CA ALA A 497 -9.71 -12.07 -15.56
C ALA A 497 -8.99 -13.33 -15.06
N PRO A 498 -9.41 -14.02 -13.98
CA PRO A 498 -8.79 -15.25 -13.50
C PRO A 498 -9.00 -16.47 -14.39
N TYR A 499 -10.00 -16.48 -15.28
CA TYR A 499 -10.31 -17.63 -16.13
C TYR A 499 -9.41 -17.72 -17.36
N SER A 500 -9.26 -18.92 -17.92
CA SER A 500 -8.64 -19.14 -19.24
C SER A 500 -9.61 -18.72 -20.36
N ASP A 501 -9.08 -18.37 -21.53
CA ASP A 501 -9.94 -18.00 -22.68
C ASP A 501 -10.82 -19.15 -23.15
N SER A 502 -10.34 -20.39 -22.97
CA SER A 502 -11.01 -21.65 -23.33
C SER A 502 -11.77 -22.30 -22.17
N VAL A 503 -12.00 -21.60 -21.07
CA VAL A 503 -12.66 -22.16 -19.87
C VAL A 503 -13.94 -22.94 -20.19
N ALA A 504 -14.17 -24.03 -19.48
CA ALA A 504 -15.37 -24.85 -19.62
C ALA A 504 -16.09 -25.02 -18.27
N LEU A 505 -17.39 -24.78 -18.25
CA LEU A 505 -18.26 -24.95 -17.10
C LEU A 505 -19.18 -26.14 -17.33
N TYR A 506 -19.27 -27.04 -16.35
CA TYR A 506 -20.05 -28.26 -16.40
C TYR A 506 -21.03 -28.37 -15.24
N ASP A 507 -22.14 -29.07 -15.44
CA ASP A 507 -22.96 -29.55 -14.32
C ASP A 507 -22.37 -30.83 -13.69
N PHE A 508 -23.01 -31.32 -12.63
CA PHE A 508 -22.59 -32.54 -11.92
C PHE A 508 -22.51 -33.78 -12.82
N ASN A 509 -23.37 -33.90 -13.84
CA ASN A 509 -23.41 -35.03 -14.74
C ASN A 509 -22.40 -34.93 -15.89
N GLY A 510 -21.54 -33.89 -15.88
CA GLY A 510 -20.54 -33.65 -16.92
C GLY A 510 -21.11 -33.03 -18.20
N LYS A 511 -22.35 -32.51 -18.18
CA LYS A 511 -22.92 -31.77 -19.29
C LYS A 511 -22.30 -30.38 -19.36
N LEU A 512 -21.79 -30.03 -20.53
CA LEU A 512 -21.23 -28.69 -20.78
C LEU A 512 -22.34 -27.62 -20.71
N LEU A 513 -22.16 -26.65 -19.83
CA LEU A 513 -23.04 -25.51 -19.64
C LEU A 513 -22.56 -24.27 -20.42
N THR A 514 -21.25 -24.02 -20.42
CA THR A 514 -20.64 -22.85 -21.03
C THR A 514 -19.23 -23.17 -21.48
N LYS A 515 -18.81 -22.63 -22.63
CA LYS A 515 -17.43 -22.76 -23.12
C LYS A 515 -16.89 -21.42 -23.60
N GLY A 516 -15.75 -21.04 -23.02
CA GLY A 516 -15.00 -19.82 -23.35
C GLY A 516 -15.54 -18.54 -22.71
N LYS A 517 -14.63 -17.58 -22.51
CA LYS A 517 -14.90 -16.29 -21.84
C LYS A 517 -16.01 -15.49 -22.51
N GLU A 518 -16.13 -15.54 -23.84
CA GLU A 518 -17.15 -14.76 -24.57
C GLU A 518 -18.57 -15.24 -24.21
N GLN A 519 -18.76 -16.55 -24.09
CA GLN A 519 -20.06 -17.08 -23.68
C GLN A 519 -20.34 -16.77 -22.21
N MET A 520 -19.33 -16.90 -21.34
CA MET A 520 -19.44 -16.49 -19.93
C MET A 520 -19.80 -15.01 -19.81
N ARG A 521 -19.17 -14.12 -20.57
CA ARG A 521 -19.46 -12.68 -20.58
C ARG A 521 -20.93 -12.42 -20.86
N LYS A 522 -21.46 -13.02 -21.90
CA LYS A 522 -22.90 -12.84 -22.26
C LYS A 522 -23.83 -13.28 -21.13
N GLN A 523 -23.56 -14.43 -20.52
CA GLN A 523 -24.40 -15.00 -19.46
C GLN A 523 -24.30 -14.17 -18.17
N TYR A 524 -23.10 -13.90 -17.68
CA TYR A 524 -22.89 -13.25 -16.40
C TYR A 524 -23.17 -11.74 -16.45
N SER A 525 -22.93 -11.03 -17.56
CA SER A 525 -23.32 -9.61 -17.68
C SER A 525 -24.84 -9.46 -17.53
N GLY A 526 -25.63 -10.33 -18.16
CA GLY A 526 -27.08 -10.30 -18.02
C GLY A 526 -27.56 -10.65 -16.61
N PHE A 527 -26.84 -11.53 -15.92
CA PHE A 527 -27.14 -11.92 -14.54
C PHE A 527 -26.79 -10.80 -13.55
N PHE A 528 -25.63 -10.20 -13.66
CA PHE A 528 -25.18 -9.08 -12.82
C PHE A 528 -26.11 -7.87 -12.93
N ASN A 529 -26.49 -7.49 -14.16
CA ASN A 529 -27.41 -6.36 -14.39
C ASN A 529 -28.80 -6.57 -13.74
N LYS A 530 -29.25 -7.81 -13.62
CA LYS A 530 -30.54 -8.17 -13.01
C LYS A 530 -30.47 -8.45 -11.51
N SER A 531 -29.28 -8.37 -10.92
CA SER A 531 -29.03 -8.78 -9.53
C SER A 531 -28.09 -7.78 -8.84
N PRO A 532 -28.55 -6.52 -8.60
CA PRO A 532 -27.70 -5.42 -8.11
C PRO A 532 -27.17 -5.65 -6.69
N ASP A 533 -27.80 -6.52 -5.91
CA ASP A 533 -27.47 -6.88 -4.54
C ASP A 533 -27.01 -8.34 -4.39
N LEU A 534 -26.58 -8.95 -5.50
CA LEU A 534 -26.00 -10.29 -5.51
C LEU A 534 -24.77 -10.36 -4.59
N HIS A 535 -24.79 -11.33 -3.69
CA HIS A 535 -23.64 -11.65 -2.85
C HIS A 535 -23.50 -13.16 -2.65
N CYS A 536 -22.29 -13.67 -2.81
CA CYS A 536 -21.94 -15.06 -2.58
C CYS A 536 -20.95 -15.16 -1.41
N GLN A 537 -21.29 -15.96 -0.42
CA GLN A 537 -20.43 -16.33 0.71
C GLN A 537 -19.90 -17.74 0.54
N ILE A 538 -18.65 -17.96 0.93
CA ILE A 538 -18.07 -19.30 0.99
C ILE A 538 -18.26 -19.85 2.40
N LEU A 539 -19.06 -20.91 2.50
CA LEU A 539 -19.31 -21.60 3.78
C LEU A 539 -18.13 -22.48 4.17
N ASN A 540 -17.55 -23.19 3.20
CA ASN A 540 -16.36 -24.01 3.36
C ASN A 540 -15.51 -23.95 2.08
N ARG A 541 -14.20 -23.98 2.24
CA ARG A 541 -13.23 -24.10 1.13
C ARG A 541 -12.24 -25.22 1.42
N MET A 542 -11.98 -26.05 0.43
CA MET A 542 -10.89 -27.02 0.44
C MET A 542 -9.96 -26.77 -0.75
N VAL A 543 -8.66 -26.93 -0.53
CA VAL A 543 -7.63 -26.74 -1.57
C VAL A 543 -6.75 -27.99 -1.61
N GLN A 544 -6.62 -28.58 -2.81
CA GLN A 544 -5.75 -29.73 -3.05
C GLN A 544 -4.97 -29.52 -4.35
N GLY A 545 -3.70 -29.15 -4.24
CA GLY A 545 -2.88 -28.84 -5.42
C GLY A 545 -3.51 -27.72 -6.26
N ASN A 546 -3.85 -28.02 -7.51
CA ASN A 546 -4.47 -27.08 -8.45
C ASN A 546 -6.01 -27.13 -8.46
N THR A 547 -6.62 -27.76 -7.47
CA THR A 547 -8.07 -27.86 -7.33
C THR A 547 -8.54 -27.10 -6.11
N VAL A 548 -9.55 -26.25 -6.28
CA VAL A 548 -10.23 -25.53 -5.20
C VAL A 548 -11.69 -25.95 -5.21
N ILE A 549 -12.23 -26.29 -4.06
CA ILE A 549 -13.62 -26.72 -3.87
C ILE A 549 -14.27 -25.76 -2.89
N ASP A 550 -15.27 -25.04 -3.36
CA ASP A 550 -16.04 -24.07 -2.57
C ASP A 550 -17.47 -24.57 -2.35
N GLN A 551 -17.91 -24.52 -1.10
CA GLN A 551 -19.33 -24.58 -0.76
C GLN A 551 -19.87 -23.16 -0.76
N GLU A 552 -20.65 -22.83 -1.78
CA GLU A 552 -21.16 -21.49 -2.06
C GLU A 552 -22.57 -21.29 -1.50
N TYR A 553 -22.84 -20.09 -0.99
CA TYR A 553 -24.16 -19.64 -0.56
C TYR A 553 -24.42 -18.24 -1.09
N SER A 554 -25.29 -18.13 -2.07
CA SER A 554 -25.60 -16.88 -2.77
C SER A 554 -26.97 -16.34 -2.37
N THR A 555 -27.04 -15.02 -2.21
CA THR A 555 -28.26 -14.29 -1.87
C THR A 555 -28.52 -13.18 -2.88
N ILE A 556 -29.81 -12.94 -3.16
CA ILE A 556 -30.33 -11.81 -3.91
C ILE A 556 -31.61 -11.39 -3.20
N THR A 557 -31.79 -10.11 -2.93
CA THR A 557 -32.98 -9.60 -2.24
C THR A 557 -34.27 -9.99 -2.99
N GLY A 558 -35.24 -10.50 -2.25
CA GLY A 558 -36.52 -10.94 -2.79
C GLY A 558 -36.49 -12.30 -3.53
N ARG A 559 -35.36 -12.98 -3.53
CA ARG A 559 -35.24 -14.35 -4.07
C ARG A 559 -34.90 -15.34 -2.97
N LYS A 560 -35.26 -16.63 -3.20
CA LYS A 560 -34.79 -17.71 -2.34
C LYS A 560 -33.27 -17.84 -2.52
N PRO A 561 -32.50 -17.94 -1.43
CA PRO A 561 -31.07 -18.23 -1.51
C PRO A 561 -30.79 -19.48 -2.35
N PHE A 562 -29.67 -19.47 -3.04
CA PHE A 562 -29.20 -20.58 -3.87
C PHE A 562 -27.71 -20.79 -3.64
N GLY A 563 -27.20 -21.93 -3.98
CA GLY A 563 -25.79 -22.28 -3.88
C GLY A 563 -25.61 -23.76 -4.10
N GLY A 564 -24.40 -24.24 -3.95
CA GLY A 564 -24.00 -25.61 -4.17
C GLY A 564 -22.51 -25.75 -3.91
N ILE A 565 -21.90 -26.76 -4.52
CA ILE A 565 -20.45 -26.94 -4.50
C ILE A 565 -19.91 -26.61 -5.88
N ALA A 566 -18.93 -25.71 -5.94
CA ALA A 566 -18.16 -25.41 -7.14
C ALA A 566 -16.75 -26.01 -7.02
N VAL A 567 -16.34 -26.80 -8.02
CA VAL A 567 -14.99 -27.38 -8.11
C VAL A 567 -14.23 -26.67 -9.22
N TYR A 568 -13.23 -25.91 -8.85
CA TYR A 568 -12.38 -25.14 -9.75
C TYR A 568 -11.08 -25.89 -10.04
N ILE A 569 -10.73 -26.05 -11.31
CA ILE A 569 -9.46 -26.63 -11.76
C ILE A 569 -8.62 -25.53 -12.37
N ILE A 570 -7.39 -25.39 -11.87
CA ILE A 570 -6.44 -24.36 -12.27
C ILE A 570 -5.34 -24.98 -13.14
N GLU A 571 -5.16 -24.47 -14.35
CA GLU A 571 -4.11 -24.88 -15.26
C GLU A 571 -3.41 -23.65 -15.81
N GLN A 572 -2.09 -23.69 -15.91
CA GLN A 572 -1.27 -22.60 -16.41
C GLN A 572 -1.57 -21.23 -15.74
N GLY A 573 -1.86 -21.23 -14.43
CA GLY A 573 -2.16 -20.05 -13.66
C GLY A 573 -3.52 -19.40 -13.97
N LYS A 574 -4.48 -20.18 -14.54
CA LYS A 574 -5.85 -19.74 -14.85
C LYS A 574 -6.85 -20.82 -14.46
N ILE A 575 -8.08 -20.40 -14.13
CA ILE A 575 -9.20 -21.31 -13.96
C ILE A 575 -9.59 -21.85 -15.34
N SER A 576 -9.34 -23.14 -15.58
CA SER A 576 -9.60 -23.79 -16.87
C SER A 576 -10.94 -24.48 -16.92
N THR A 577 -11.40 -25.02 -15.77
CA THR A 577 -12.62 -25.82 -15.68
C THR A 577 -13.34 -25.55 -14.37
N VAL A 578 -14.67 -25.52 -14.39
CA VAL A 578 -15.52 -25.46 -13.20
C VAL A 578 -16.61 -26.51 -13.31
N HIS A 579 -16.80 -27.29 -12.23
CA HIS A 579 -17.92 -28.23 -12.09
C HIS A 579 -18.84 -27.75 -10.97
N PHE A 580 -20.14 -27.61 -11.25
CA PHE A 580 -21.16 -27.26 -10.27
C PHE A 580 -21.90 -28.52 -9.81
N ILE A 581 -22.03 -28.66 -8.50
CA ILE A 581 -22.74 -29.75 -7.84
C ILE A 581 -23.85 -29.10 -7.01
N ASP A 582 -25.09 -29.27 -7.45
CA ASP A 582 -26.28 -28.70 -6.78
C ASP A 582 -26.68 -29.53 -5.53
#